data_989be0e972ee8794872a0be138834088
#
_entry.id   989be0e972ee8794872a0be138834088
#
_cell.length_a   1.000
_cell.length_b   1.000
_cell.length_c   1.000
_cell.angle_alpha   90.00
_cell.angle_beta   90.00
_cell.angle_gamma   90.00
#
_symmetry.space_group_name_H-M   'P 1'
#
loop_
_entity.id
_entity.type
_entity.pdbx_description
1 polymer ?
#
loop_
_entity_poly.entity_id
_entity_poly.type
_entity_poly.pdbx_seq_one_letter_code
_entity_poly.pdbx_strand_id
1 'polypeptide(L)'
;MSSNLDLVTPTRTDNGYGRARLWLGISGVGLMVVLAVAGLLRLRLGPSELQSLPDVYLLAGFVGLYALIQTPLDWLGGYLLPRRYNRPHPTLRGYAVNWSRGVAVHSACLFACAMGLLLASRQLGAGGAVIWTMTLSMLLLWLRRPYARLMAQLSSAVKNGTCLTASEDQGFTGGLDGLICPRQDVQPQLWQTSLPKNQLEAISQRRAEAVRSGLFVRGRLSALAFIMLGSLISASAVGSDRLATAVGVIEYACAFTLWSFVGLLILPTLSRSAASVIDHRLTEAGTLDESSINDALNSINAFQDAEQSRPAMVETVFHPIRSPSRRQRGQGVSKLAAWDVARITIFMSLAGLSLLGRAVHCNVGRPALWAYLPSE
;
A
#
# COMPACT_ATOMS: atom_id res chain seq x y z
N MET A 1 -2.25 -4.41 -37.13
CA MET A 1 -0.85 -4.53 -36.72
C MET A 1 -0.85 -5.33 -35.42
N SER A 2 -0.63 -6.65 -35.54
CA SER A 2 -0.54 -7.58 -34.42
C SER A 2 0.85 -7.46 -33.81
N SER A 3 0.96 -6.81 -32.66
CA SER A 3 2.18 -6.84 -31.87
C SER A 3 2.32 -8.23 -31.23
N ASN A 4 3.28 -9.01 -31.70
CA ASN A 4 3.75 -10.20 -31.03
C ASN A 4 4.25 -9.78 -29.63
N LEU A 5 3.41 -9.96 -28.61
CA LEU A 5 3.83 -10.03 -27.22
C LEU A 5 4.52 -11.39 -27.07
N ASP A 6 5.82 -11.41 -27.32
CA ASP A 6 6.66 -12.54 -26.90
C ASP A 6 6.47 -12.72 -25.40
N LEU A 7 5.81 -13.80 -25.03
CA LEU A 7 5.69 -14.28 -23.66
C LEU A 7 7.10 -14.58 -23.17
N VAL A 8 7.74 -13.57 -22.56
CA VAL A 8 9.04 -13.73 -21.92
C VAL A 8 8.80 -14.64 -20.72
N THR A 9 9.06 -15.92 -20.90
CA THR A 9 9.24 -16.86 -19.80
C THR A 9 10.31 -16.28 -18.89
N PRO A 10 10.04 -16.08 -17.59
CA PRO A 10 11.00 -15.49 -16.69
C PRO A 10 12.25 -16.39 -16.63
N THR A 11 13.34 -15.90 -17.17
CA THR A 11 14.63 -16.56 -17.07
C THR A 11 15.07 -16.60 -15.61
N ARG A 12 15.65 -17.70 -15.18
CA ARG A 12 16.02 -18.12 -13.80
C ARG A 12 16.98 -17.18 -13.04
N THR A 13 17.23 -15.95 -13.51
CA THR A 13 18.28 -15.05 -13.00
C THR A 13 17.79 -13.87 -12.14
N ASP A 14 16.49 -13.83 -11.76
CA ASP A 14 15.85 -12.62 -11.21
C ASP A 14 15.92 -12.45 -9.68
N ASN A 15 16.66 -13.27 -8.94
CA ASN A 15 16.80 -13.13 -7.47
C ASN A 15 17.36 -11.76 -7.02
N GLY A 16 17.96 -11.00 -7.93
CA GLY A 16 18.51 -9.67 -7.65
C GLY A 16 17.49 -8.54 -7.61
N TYR A 17 16.44 -8.61 -8.47
CA TYR A 17 15.47 -7.54 -8.59
C TYR A 17 14.63 -7.35 -7.32
N GLY A 18 14.02 -8.42 -6.81
CA GLY A 18 13.22 -8.36 -5.59
C GLY A 18 14.03 -7.88 -4.40
N ARG A 19 15.30 -8.37 -4.27
CA ARG A 19 16.22 -7.90 -3.23
C ARG A 19 16.57 -6.42 -3.37
N ALA A 20 16.85 -5.94 -4.59
CA ALA A 20 17.14 -4.51 -4.83
C ALA A 20 15.93 -3.62 -4.49
N ARG A 21 14.72 -4.04 -4.85
CA ARG A 21 13.47 -3.36 -4.47
C ARG A 21 13.27 -3.35 -2.97
N LEU A 22 13.51 -4.48 -2.29
CA LEU A 22 13.39 -4.57 -0.84
C LEU A 22 14.33 -3.57 -0.15
N TRP A 23 15.62 -3.54 -0.54
CA TRP A 23 16.58 -2.60 0.02
C TRP A 23 16.21 -1.14 -0.23
N LEU A 24 15.73 -0.84 -1.43
CA LEU A 24 15.22 0.50 -1.75
C LEU A 24 14.05 0.88 -0.83
N GLY A 25 13.11 -0.03 -0.59
CA GLY A 25 11.98 0.20 0.31
C GLY A 25 12.42 0.34 1.77
N ILE A 26 13.36 -0.48 2.26
CA ILE A 26 13.91 -0.36 3.60
C ILE A 26 14.59 1.01 3.77
N SER A 27 15.41 1.42 2.79
CA SER A 27 16.07 2.73 2.80
C SER A 27 15.06 3.88 2.75
N GLY A 28 14.04 3.78 1.92
CA GLY A 28 12.97 4.78 1.80
C GLY A 28 12.16 4.93 3.09
N VAL A 29 11.71 3.80 3.65
CA VAL A 29 10.99 3.80 4.94
C VAL A 29 11.89 4.32 6.06
N GLY A 30 13.14 3.87 6.13
CA GLY A 30 14.11 4.35 7.11
C GLY A 30 14.35 5.86 7.01
N LEU A 31 14.51 6.38 5.80
CA LEU A 31 14.64 7.82 5.56
C LEU A 31 13.42 8.59 6.07
N MET A 32 12.20 8.15 5.75
CA MET A 32 10.97 8.82 6.21
C MET A 32 10.82 8.77 7.74
N VAL A 33 11.20 7.66 8.38
CA VAL A 33 11.21 7.54 9.85
C VAL A 33 12.22 8.51 10.48
N VAL A 34 13.44 8.57 9.96
CA VAL A 34 14.47 9.51 10.44
C VAL A 34 14.01 10.96 10.27
N LEU A 35 13.42 11.30 9.11
CA LEU A 35 12.88 12.64 8.87
C LEU A 35 11.70 12.97 9.80
N ALA A 36 10.85 11.99 10.10
CA ALA A 36 9.74 12.19 11.04
C ALA A 36 10.27 12.45 12.46
N VAL A 37 11.26 11.71 12.93
CA VAL A 37 11.91 11.95 14.22
C VAL A 37 12.60 13.30 14.25
N ALA A 38 13.42 13.62 13.24
CA ALA A 38 14.11 14.91 13.12
C ALA A 38 13.11 16.08 13.07
N GLY A 39 12.03 15.92 12.30
CA GLY A 39 10.92 16.89 12.22
C GLY A 39 10.29 17.15 13.59
N LEU A 40 9.93 16.09 14.32
CA LEU A 40 9.37 16.23 15.68
C LEU A 40 10.31 16.96 16.62
N LEU A 41 11.59 16.59 16.64
CA LEU A 41 12.59 17.24 17.49
C LEU A 41 12.78 18.70 17.10
N ARG A 42 12.92 19.01 15.81
CA ARG A 42 13.13 20.37 15.30
C ARG A 42 11.95 21.28 15.56
N LEU A 43 10.71 20.80 15.36
CA LEU A 43 9.51 21.61 15.55
C LEU A 43 9.19 21.85 17.02
N ARG A 44 9.58 20.92 17.92
CA ARG A 44 9.39 21.09 19.38
C ARG A 44 10.46 21.95 20.03
N LEU A 45 11.70 21.87 19.59
CA LEU A 45 12.86 22.56 20.19
C LEU A 45 13.29 23.81 19.43
N GLY A 46 12.74 24.04 18.25
CA GLY A 46 13.16 25.11 17.37
C GLY A 46 12.43 26.44 17.60
N PRO A 47 13.00 27.54 17.07
CA PRO A 47 12.41 28.87 17.16
C PRO A 47 11.07 28.97 16.43
N SER A 48 10.24 29.91 16.90
CA SER A 48 8.85 30.14 16.43
C SER A 48 8.72 30.79 15.04
N GLU A 49 9.82 30.97 14.31
CA GLU A 49 9.83 31.65 13.00
C GLU A 49 8.89 31.01 11.96
N LEU A 50 8.74 29.67 12.00
CA LEU A 50 7.79 28.99 11.12
C LEU A 50 6.34 29.36 11.38
N GLN A 51 6.03 29.86 12.58
CA GLN A 51 4.66 30.23 12.96
C GLN A 51 4.22 31.56 12.32
N SER A 52 5.15 32.34 11.77
CA SER A 52 4.85 33.60 11.07
C SER A 52 4.35 33.37 9.63
N LEU A 53 4.56 32.20 9.05
CA LEU A 53 4.10 31.88 7.71
C LEU A 53 2.61 31.51 7.69
N PRO A 54 1.85 31.96 6.67
CA PRO A 54 0.48 31.50 6.50
C PRO A 54 0.40 29.96 6.39
N ASP A 55 -0.54 29.34 7.09
CA ASP A 55 -0.69 27.89 7.19
C ASP A 55 -0.71 27.17 5.84
N VAL A 56 -1.38 27.77 4.85
CA VAL A 56 -1.48 27.21 3.49
C VAL A 56 -0.10 27.03 2.85
N TYR A 57 0.78 28.03 2.98
CA TYR A 57 2.13 27.94 2.43
C TYR A 57 3.01 26.95 3.17
N LEU A 58 2.86 26.89 4.50
CA LEU A 58 3.62 25.94 5.32
C LEU A 58 3.24 24.49 5.00
N LEU A 59 1.94 24.18 4.91
CA LEU A 59 1.46 22.85 4.54
C LEU A 59 1.78 22.50 3.08
N ALA A 60 1.67 23.46 2.15
CA ALA A 60 2.09 23.26 0.75
C ALA A 60 3.60 22.98 0.66
N GLY A 61 4.41 23.74 1.40
CA GLY A 61 5.87 23.54 1.50
C GLY A 61 6.22 22.18 2.08
N PHE A 62 5.53 21.72 3.12
CA PHE A 62 5.69 20.38 3.70
C PHE A 62 5.39 19.29 2.67
N VAL A 63 4.26 19.36 1.97
CA VAL A 63 3.89 18.39 0.94
C VAL A 63 4.87 18.45 -0.25
N GLY A 64 5.29 19.63 -0.66
CA GLY A 64 6.28 19.80 -1.72
C GLY A 64 7.65 19.22 -1.34
N LEU A 65 8.12 19.46 -0.12
CA LEU A 65 9.35 18.88 0.41
C LEU A 65 9.30 17.35 0.46
N TYR A 66 8.19 16.79 0.95
CA TYR A 66 7.96 15.35 0.92
C TYR A 66 8.03 14.79 -0.51
N ALA A 67 7.34 15.42 -1.46
CA ALA A 67 7.36 15.00 -2.85
C ALA A 67 8.77 15.06 -3.44
N LEU A 68 9.54 16.11 -3.14
CA LEU A 68 10.91 16.30 -3.60
C LEU A 68 11.85 15.22 -3.06
N ILE A 69 11.80 14.95 -1.76
CA ILE A 69 12.63 13.92 -1.10
C ILE A 69 12.30 12.51 -1.66
N GLN A 70 11.04 12.24 -1.95
CA GLN A 70 10.61 10.94 -2.47
C GLN A 70 10.97 10.75 -3.96
N THR A 71 11.16 11.83 -4.72
CA THR A 71 11.42 11.80 -6.18
C THR A 71 12.60 10.91 -6.59
N PRO A 72 13.82 11.01 -5.99
CA PRO A 72 14.92 10.13 -6.37
C PRO A 72 14.64 8.66 -6.09
N LEU A 73 13.96 8.34 -4.99
CA LEU A 73 13.57 6.98 -4.65
C LEU A 73 12.57 6.42 -5.66
N ASP A 74 11.57 7.22 -6.04
CA ASP A 74 10.58 6.83 -7.04
C ASP A 74 11.22 6.59 -8.40
N TRP A 75 12.15 7.46 -8.81
CA TRP A 75 12.88 7.29 -10.07
C TRP A 75 13.71 6.01 -10.09
N LEU A 76 14.41 5.73 -8.99
CA LEU A 76 15.15 4.49 -8.82
C LEU A 76 14.22 3.27 -8.89
N GLY A 77 13.12 3.28 -8.13
CA GLY A 77 12.22 2.14 -8.00
C GLY A 77 11.32 1.89 -9.21
N GLY A 78 10.82 2.96 -9.85
CA GLY A 78 9.83 2.85 -10.91
C GLY A 78 10.43 2.79 -12.33
N TYR A 79 11.64 3.33 -12.53
CA TYR A 79 12.26 3.37 -13.85
C TYR A 79 13.62 2.67 -13.93
N LEU A 80 14.58 3.03 -13.06
CA LEU A 80 15.95 2.54 -13.20
C LEU A 80 16.10 1.06 -12.84
N LEU A 81 15.50 0.61 -11.73
CA LEU A 81 15.59 -0.79 -11.32
C LEU A 81 14.94 -1.76 -12.33
N PRO A 82 13.68 -1.55 -12.78
CA PRO A 82 13.11 -2.42 -13.82
C PRO A 82 13.98 -2.49 -15.07
N ARG A 83 14.49 -1.36 -15.55
CA ARG A 83 15.38 -1.30 -16.71
C ARG A 83 16.68 -2.07 -16.49
N ARG A 84 17.33 -1.90 -15.33
CA ARG A 84 18.60 -2.58 -15.00
C ARG A 84 18.48 -4.10 -14.97
N TYR A 85 17.31 -4.60 -14.57
CA TYR A 85 17.04 -6.03 -14.45
C TYR A 85 16.24 -6.59 -15.63
N ASN A 86 16.21 -5.88 -16.77
CA ASN A 86 15.49 -6.29 -17.99
C ASN A 86 14.02 -6.66 -17.75
N ARG A 87 13.39 -6.01 -16.76
CA ARG A 87 11.95 -6.15 -16.52
C ARG A 87 11.16 -5.27 -17.48
N PRO A 88 9.94 -5.64 -17.84
CA PRO A 88 9.05 -4.75 -18.58
C PRO A 88 8.93 -3.40 -17.90
N HIS A 89 9.20 -2.34 -18.63
CA HIS A 89 9.17 -0.97 -18.13
C HIS A 89 8.65 -0.02 -19.21
N PRO A 90 7.96 1.05 -18.84
CA PRO A 90 7.50 2.06 -19.79
C PRO A 90 8.69 2.83 -20.40
N THR A 91 8.43 3.50 -21.52
CA THR A 91 9.41 4.49 -22.05
C THR A 91 9.64 5.59 -21.02
N LEU A 92 10.78 6.26 -21.08
CA LEU A 92 11.13 7.37 -20.18
C LEU A 92 10.03 8.44 -20.12
N ARG A 93 9.52 8.85 -21.28
CA ARG A 93 8.44 9.83 -21.38
C ARG A 93 7.14 9.29 -20.77
N GLY A 94 6.76 8.04 -21.07
CA GLY A 94 5.58 7.41 -20.50
C GLY A 94 5.67 7.32 -18.97
N TYR A 95 6.83 6.89 -18.45
CA TYR A 95 7.07 6.86 -17.01
C TYR A 95 6.94 8.27 -16.39
N ALA A 96 7.63 9.27 -16.94
CA ALA A 96 7.63 10.63 -16.40
C ALA A 96 6.22 11.23 -16.35
N VAL A 97 5.41 11.06 -17.39
CA VAL A 97 4.02 11.54 -17.43
C VAL A 97 3.15 10.83 -16.38
N ASN A 98 3.19 9.50 -16.32
CA ASN A 98 2.39 8.72 -15.37
C ASN A 98 2.82 9.00 -13.92
N TRP A 99 4.12 9.07 -13.67
CA TRP A 99 4.67 9.40 -12.36
C TRP A 99 4.30 10.82 -11.90
N SER A 100 4.50 11.84 -12.75
CA SER A 100 4.16 13.24 -12.42
C SER A 100 2.68 13.40 -12.09
N ARG A 101 1.81 12.75 -12.87
CA ARG A 101 0.37 12.72 -12.59
C ARG A 101 0.08 12.06 -11.24
N GLY A 102 0.67 10.89 -10.98
CA GLY A 102 0.51 10.19 -9.71
C GLY A 102 0.95 11.04 -8.52
N VAL A 103 2.12 11.69 -8.63
CA VAL A 103 2.64 12.61 -7.60
C VAL A 103 1.72 13.80 -7.41
N ALA A 104 1.24 14.43 -8.48
CA ALA A 104 0.33 15.58 -8.41
C ALA A 104 -0.97 15.20 -7.68
N VAL A 105 -1.62 14.10 -8.08
CA VAL A 105 -2.86 13.61 -7.43
C VAL A 105 -2.63 13.25 -5.97
N HIS A 106 -1.53 12.52 -5.67
CA HIS A 106 -1.19 12.14 -4.30
C HIS A 106 -0.91 13.35 -3.42
N SER A 107 -0.11 14.31 -3.92
CA SER A 107 0.21 15.55 -3.19
C SER A 107 -1.02 16.42 -2.97
N ALA A 108 -1.89 16.55 -3.96
CA ALA A 108 -3.16 17.28 -3.80
C ALA A 108 -4.06 16.62 -2.74
N CYS A 109 -4.15 15.28 -2.75
CA CYS A 109 -4.89 14.55 -1.73
C CYS A 109 -4.27 14.74 -0.33
N LEU A 110 -2.94 14.60 -0.20
CA LEU A 110 -2.24 14.78 1.07
C LEU A 110 -2.41 16.22 1.61
N PHE A 111 -2.31 17.22 0.72
CA PHE A 111 -2.58 18.61 1.07
C PHE A 111 -4.01 18.84 1.55
N ALA A 112 -5.00 18.30 0.83
CA ALA A 112 -6.41 18.38 1.23
C ALA A 112 -6.66 17.69 2.59
N CYS A 113 -6.02 16.53 2.83
CA CYS A 113 -6.06 15.85 4.12
C CYS A 113 -5.49 16.72 5.23
N ALA A 114 -4.35 17.38 4.99
CA ALA A 114 -3.69 18.24 5.97
C ALA A 114 -4.51 19.51 6.28
N MET A 115 -5.04 20.17 5.26
CA MET A 115 -5.90 21.33 5.42
C MET A 115 -7.18 20.99 6.18
N GLY A 116 -7.83 19.90 5.85
CA GLY A 116 -9.04 19.47 6.54
C GLY A 116 -8.76 19.05 7.99
N LEU A 117 -7.61 18.41 8.27
CA LEU A 117 -7.19 18.10 9.64
C LEU A 117 -6.97 19.41 10.44
N LEU A 118 -6.30 20.40 9.86
CA LEU A 118 -6.13 21.73 10.48
C LEU A 118 -7.47 22.36 10.80
N LEU A 119 -8.40 22.40 9.84
CA LEU A 119 -9.73 22.99 10.04
C LEU A 119 -10.55 22.25 11.10
N ALA A 120 -10.55 20.91 11.06
CA ALA A 120 -11.24 20.09 12.05
C ALA A 120 -10.65 20.26 13.45
N SER A 121 -9.32 20.37 13.55
CA SER A 121 -8.64 20.59 14.82
C SER A 121 -8.89 21.98 15.38
N ARG A 122 -9.05 23.01 14.56
CA ARG A 122 -9.45 24.36 14.98
C ARG A 122 -10.84 24.41 15.61
N GLN A 123 -11.75 23.57 15.11
CA GLN A 123 -13.13 23.54 15.60
C GLN A 123 -13.31 22.62 16.81
N LEU A 124 -12.65 21.47 16.84
CA LEU A 124 -12.93 20.40 17.79
C LEU A 124 -11.65 19.90 18.51
N GLY A 125 -10.53 20.62 18.41
CA GLY A 125 -9.27 20.23 19.04
C GLY A 125 -8.76 18.86 18.58
N ALA A 126 -8.16 18.11 19.47
CA ALA A 126 -7.65 16.76 19.21
C ALA A 126 -8.75 15.78 18.75
N GLY A 127 -9.98 15.93 19.25
CA GLY A 127 -11.14 15.15 18.80
C GLY A 127 -11.43 15.36 17.31
N GLY A 128 -11.31 16.59 16.82
CA GLY A 128 -11.46 16.95 15.41
C GLY A 128 -10.44 16.23 14.52
N ALA A 129 -9.18 16.14 14.93
CA ALA A 129 -8.16 15.41 14.22
C ALA A 129 -8.50 13.92 14.06
N VAL A 130 -8.98 13.29 15.14
CA VAL A 130 -9.37 11.86 15.12
C VAL A 130 -10.58 11.63 14.22
N ILE A 131 -11.65 12.44 14.41
CA ILE A 131 -12.89 12.33 13.60
C ILE A 131 -12.55 12.52 12.12
N TRP A 132 -11.75 13.55 11.78
CA TRP A 132 -11.35 13.82 10.39
C TRP A 132 -10.56 12.67 9.80
N THR A 133 -9.54 12.15 10.51
CA THR A 133 -8.73 11.02 10.05
C THR A 133 -9.58 9.77 9.80
N MET A 134 -10.54 9.47 10.68
CA MET A 134 -11.45 8.33 10.51
C MET A 134 -12.40 8.52 9.33
N THR A 135 -13.00 9.70 9.19
CA THR A 135 -13.88 10.04 8.06
C THR A 135 -13.14 9.93 6.74
N LEU A 136 -11.92 10.48 6.66
CA LEU A 136 -11.08 10.37 5.46
C LEU A 136 -10.65 8.93 5.17
N SER A 137 -10.33 8.13 6.18
CA SER A 137 -10.00 6.72 5.99
C SER A 137 -11.15 5.95 5.34
N MET A 138 -12.38 6.17 5.80
CA MET A 138 -13.57 5.58 5.20
C MET A 138 -13.84 6.11 3.80
N LEU A 139 -13.65 7.42 3.59
CA LEU A 139 -13.81 8.06 2.27
C LEU A 139 -12.78 7.54 1.28
N LEU A 140 -11.52 7.41 1.67
CA LEU A 140 -10.46 6.84 0.82
C LEU A 140 -10.77 5.40 0.42
N LEU A 141 -11.28 4.56 1.34
CA LEU A 141 -11.73 3.21 1.00
C LEU A 141 -12.89 3.24 0.01
N TRP A 142 -13.83 4.14 0.19
CA TRP A 142 -14.97 4.29 -0.70
C TRP A 142 -14.57 4.82 -2.08
N LEU A 143 -13.63 5.77 -2.14
CA LEU A 143 -13.10 6.39 -3.35
C LEU A 143 -11.83 5.70 -3.89
N ARG A 144 -11.43 4.55 -3.36
CA ARG A 144 -10.18 3.87 -3.72
C ARG A 144 -10.01 3.70 -5.23
N ARG A 145 -11.06 3.26 -5.92
CA ARG A 145 -11.06 3.02 -7.37
C ARG A 145 -10.97 4.32 -8.19
N PRO A 146 -11.81 5.35 -8.01
CA PRO A 146 -11.62 6.61 -8.73
C PRO A 146 -10.27 7.26 -8.42
N TYR A 147 -9.78 7.17 -7.19
CA TYR A 147 -8.45 7.67 -6.82
C TYR A 147 -7.35 6.94 -7.60
N ALA A 148 -7.38 5.61 -7.69
CA ALA A 148 -6.43 4.82 -8.47
C ALA A 148 -6.47 5.16 -9.97
N ARG A 149 -7.66 5.37 -10.52
CA ARG A 149 -7.84 5.79 -11.92
C ARG A 149 -7.22 7.16 -12.17
N LEU A 150 -7.43 8.11 -11.27
CA LEU A 150 -6.85 9.44 -11.38
C LEU A 150 -5.31 9.39 -11.32
N MET A 151 -4.74 8.59 -10.42
CA MET A 151 -3.28 8.49 -10.26
C MET A 151 -2.59 7.80 -11.42
N ALA A 152 -3.12 6.67 -11.90
CA ALA A 152 -2.39 5.75 -12.76
C ALA A 152 -3.05 5.47 -14.11
N GLN A 153 -4.06 6.24 -14.50
CA GLN A 153 -4.82 6.05 -15.75
C GLN A 153 -5.38 4.63 -15.93
N LEU A 154 -5.71 3.96 -14.83
CA LEU A 154 -6.22 2.61 -14.88
C LEU A 154 -7.56 2.58 -15.62
N SER A 155 -7.61 1.95 -16.79
CA SER A 155 -8.86 1.67 -17.48
C SER A 155 -9.48 0.41 -16.91
N SER A 156 -10.81 0.40 -16.75
CA SER A 156 -11.49 -0.74 -16.15
C SER A 156 -12.79 -1.05 -16.90
N ALA A 157 -13.04 -2.32 -17.11
CA ALA A 157 -14.29 -2.85 -17.63
C ALA A 157 -14.86 -3.88 -16.65
N VAL A 158 -16.18 -3.89 -16.47
CA VAL A 158 -16.83 -4.93 -15.65
C VAL A 158 -17.27 -6.07 -16.56
N LYS A 159 -16.81 -7.29 -16.24
CA LYS A 159 -17.18 -8.52 -16.93
C LYS A 159 -17.57 -9.57 -15.88
N ASN A 160 -18.79 -10.10 -15.99
CA ASN A 160 -19.29 -11.14 -15.08
C ASN A 160 -19.11 -10.81 -13.57
N GLY A 161 -19.38 -9.56 -13.17
CA GLY A 161 -19.23 -9.11 -11.78
C GLY A 161 -17.80 -8.79 -11.34
N THR A 162 -16.78 -9.15 -12.13
CA THR A 162 -15.37 -8.85 -11.88
C THR A 162 -14.97 -7.56 -12.60
N CYS A 163 -14.24 -6.69 -11.91
CA CYS A 163 -13.69 -5.49 -12.50
C CYS A 163 -12.30 -5.77 -13.08
N LEU A 164 -12.21 -5.97 -14.38
CA LEU A 164 -10.95 -6.13 -15.09
C LEU A 164 -10.30 -4.76 -15.27
N THR A 165 -9.08 -4.62 -14.80
CA THR A 165 -8.33 -3.35 -14.83
C THR A 165 -7.06 -3.51 -15.64
N ALA A 166 -6.92 -2.70 -16.69
CA ALA A 166 -5.67 -2.60 -17.43
C ALA A 166 -4.69 -1.72 -16.66
N SER A 167 -3.48 -2.19 -16.49
CA SER A 167 -2.35 -1.49 -15.88
C SER A 167 -1.10 -1.76 -16.70
N GLU A 168 -0.28 -0.72 -16.91
CA GLU A 168 1.06 -0.89 -17.50
C GLU A 168 2.02 -1.57 -16.53
N ASP A 169 1.70 -1.58 -15.24
CA ASP A 169 2.51 -2.20 -14.21
C ASP A 169 2.10 -3.67 -14.03
N GLN A 170 2.99 -4.59 -14.40
CA GLN A 170 2.74 -6.03 -14.28
C GLN A 170 2.56 -6.52 -12.83
N GLY A 171 3.14 -5.83 -11.87
CA GLY A 171 2.96 -6.14 -10.44
C GLY A 171 1.62 -5.68 -9.85
N PHE A 172 0.75 -5.04 -10.66
CA PHE A 172 -0.60 -4.71 -10.23
C PHE A 172 -1.43 -5.98 -10.03
N THR A 173 -1.96 -6.19 -8.84
CA THR A 173 -2.76 -7.38 -8.50
C THR A 173 -4.23 -7.07 -8.26
N GLY A 174 -4.58 -5.79 -8.14
CA GLY A 174 -5.93 -5.39 -7.75
C GLY A 174 -6.26 -5.79 -6.32
N GLY A 175 -7.41 -6.43 -6.11
CA GLY A 175 -7.87 -6.91 -4.82
C GLY A 175 -9.36 -6.62 -4.57
N LEU A 176 -9.86 -7.04 -3.42
CA LEU A 176 -11.24 -6.78 -3.02
C LEU A 176 -11.43 -5.31 -2.64
N ASP A 177 -12.43 -4.68 -3.25
CA ASP A 177 -12.80 -3.29 -3.00
C ASP A 177 -14.05 -3.21 -2.12
N GLY A 178 -14.10 -2.23 -1.23
CA GLY A 178 -15.20 -2.04 -0.29
C GLY A 178 -14.77 -1.95 1.17
N LEU A 179 -15.67 -1.46 2.02
CA LEU A 179 -15.43 -1.28 3.46
C LEU A 179 -15.79 -2.55 4.26
N ILE A 180 -17.06 -2.89 4.33
CA ILE A 180 -17.58 -4.04 5.08
C ILE A 180 -18.04 -5.12 4.11
N CYS A 181 -18.78 -4.72 3.05
CA CYS A 181 -19.17 -5.62 1.98
C CYS A 181 -18.25 -5.39 0.78
N PRO A 182 -17.68 -6.43 0.19
CA PRO A 182 -16.92 -6.28 -1.05
C PRO A 182 -17.88 -5.81 -2.15
N ARG A 183 -17.53 -4.68 -2.78
CA ARG A 183 -18.32 -4.14 -3.90
C ARG A 183 -17.93 -4.79 -5.21
N GLN A 184 -16.66 -5.03 -5.38
CA GLN A 184 -16.10 -5.61 -6.60
C GLN A 184 -14.78 -6.33 -6.29
N ASP A 185 -14.54 -7.39 -7.07
CA ASP A 185 -13.23 -8.01 -7.21
C ASP A 185 -12.50 -7.32 -8.37
N VAL A 186 -11.44 -6.59 -8.06
CA VAL A 186 -10.60 -5.89 -9.05
C VAL A 186 -9.47 -6.82 -9.43
N GLN A 187 -9.41 -7.21 -10.71
CA GLN A 187 -8.37 -8.11 -11.24
C GLN A 187 -7.60 -7.43 -12.38
N PRO A 188 -6.28 -7.68 -12.51
CA PRO A 188 -5.53 -7.26 -13.67
C PRO A 188 -6.06 -7.90 -14.96
N GLN A 189 -6.23 -7.10 -16.01
CA GLN A 189 -6.60 -7.63 -17.31
C GLN A 189 -5.51 -8.59 -17.86
N LEU A 190 -4.25 -8.33 -17.53
CA LEU A 190 -3.11 -9.18 -17.90
C LEU A 190 -3.30 -10.64 -17.45
N TRP A 191 -3.90 -10.86 -16.27
CA TRP A 191 -4.10 -12.22 -15.76
C TRP A 191 -5.02 -13.06 -16.65
N GLN A 192 -6.03 -12.44 -17.28
CA GLN A 192 -6.96 -13.14 -18.18
C GLN A 192 -6.29 -13.72 -19.43
N THR A 193 -5.16 -13.14 -19.84
CA THR A 193 -4.40 -13.57 -21.00
C THR A 193 -3.17 -14.40 -20.66
N SER A 194 -2.64 -14.26 -19.43
CA SER A 194 -1.35 -14.84 -19.05
C SER A 194 -1.45 -15.99 -18.06
N LEU A 195 -2.55 -16.09 -17.30
CA LEU A 195 -2.74 -17.19 -16.34
C LEU A 195 -3.68 -18.28 -16.89
N PRO A 196 -3.40 -19.55 -16.61
CA PRO A 196 -4.34 -20.64 -16.84
C PRO A 196 -5.64 -20.42 -16.06
N LYS A 197 -6.77 -20.94 -16.60
CA LYS A 197 -8.09 -20.76 -15.99
C LYS A 197 -8.18 -21.29 -14.55
N ASN A 198 -7.56 -22.43 -14.25
CA ASN A 198 -7.51 -23.01 -12.92
C ASN A 198 -6.79 -22.10 -11.90
N GLN A 199 -5.74 -21.39 -12.30
CA GLN A 199 -5.04 -20.43 -11.44
C GLN A 199 -5.87 -19.18 -11.20
N LEU A 200 -6.57 -18.65 -12.22
CA LEU A 200 -7.53 -17.55 -12.04
C LEU A 200 -8.67 -17.92 -11.10
N GLU A 201 -9.17 -19.13 -11.23
CA GLU A 201 -10.20 -19.66 -10.35
C GLU A 201 -9.69 -19.79 -8.91
N ALA A 202 -8.48 -20.32 -8.71
CA ALA A 202 -7.86 -20.42 -7.39
C ALA A 202 -7.76 -19.05 -6.70
N ILE A 203 -7.34 -18.00 -7.42
CA ILE A 203 -7.29 -16.63 -6.88
C ILE A 203 -8.69 -16.14 -6.51
N SER A 204 -9.66 -16.32 -7.39
CA SER A 204 -11.05 -15.88 -7.16
C SER A 204 -11.67 -16.60 -5.96
N GLN A 205 -11.43 -17.89 -5.81
CA GLN A 205 -11.92 -18.68 -4.69
C GLN A 205 -11.27 -18.27 -3.36
N ARG A 206 -9.95 -17.96 -3.35
CA ARG A 206 -9.27 -17.42 -2.16
C ARG A 206 -9.90 -16.10 -1.72
N ARG A 207 -10.20 -15.20 -2.65
CA ARG A 207 -10.87 -13.93 -2.36
C ARG A 207 -12.31 -14.13 -1.87
N ALA A 208 -13.05 -15.03 -2.50
CA ALA A 208 -14.39 -15.38 -2.06
C ALA A 208 -14.39 -15.97 -0.64
N GLU A 209 -13.42 -16.85 -0.32
CA GLU A 209 -13.28 -17.41 1.01
C GLU A 209 -12.87 -16.36 2.06
N ALA A 210 -12.04 -15.38 1.71
CA ALA A 210 -11.73 -14.25 2.59
C ALA A 210 -12.98 -13.48 3.01
N VAL A 211 -13.94 -13.35 2.08
CA VAL A 211 -15.24 -12.71 2.35
C VAL A 211 -16.14 -13.63 3.17
N ARG A 212 -16.32 -14.89 2.73
CA ARG A 212 -17.21 -15.87 3.38
C ARG A 212 -16.81 -16.13 4.82
N SER A 213 -15.51 -16.23 5.09
CA SER A 213 -14.98 -16.47 6.45
C SER A 213 -15.00 -15.24 7.36
N GLY A 214 -15.39 -14.07 6.85
CA GLY A 214 -15.36 -12.80 7.58
C GLY A 214 -13.96 -12.21 7.78
N LEU A 215 -12.90 -12.85 7.25
CA LEU A 215 -11.51 -12.36 7.38
C LEU A 215 -11.29 -11.03 6.66
N PHE A 216 -12.03 -10.80 5.57
CA PHE A 216 -12.04 -9.50 4.87
C PHE A 216 -12.53 -8.37 5.79
N VAL A 217 -13.70 -8.55 6.43
CA VAL A 217 -14.28 -7.55 7.36
C VAL A 217 -13.37 -7.34 8.56
N ARG A 218 -12.84 -8.43 9.12
CA ARG A 218 -11.87 -8.36 10.22
C ARG A 218 -10.64 -7.55 9.83
N GLY A 219 -10.12 -7.75 8.61
CA GLY A 219 -9.00 -6.96 8.07
C GLY A 219 -9.30 -5.46 8.01
N ARG A 220 -10.49 -5.08 7.52
CA ARG A 220 -10.92 -3.67 7.43
C ARG A 220 -11.11 -3.03 8.81
N LEU A 221 -11.80 -3.73 9.73
CA LEU A 221 -12.02 -3.23 11.08
C LEU A 221 -10.71 -3.13 11.88
N SER A 222 -9.81 -4.11 11.77
CA SER A 222 -8.50 -4.04 12.39
C SER A 222 -7.65 -2.87 11.87
N ALA A 223 -7.71 -2.62 10.57
CA ALA A 223 -7.02 -1.48 9.96
C ALA A 223 -7.60 -0.13 10.44
N LEU A 224 -8.92 0.01 10.48
CA LEU A 224 -9.59 1.21 11.02
C LEU A 224 -9.26 1.42 12.49
N ALA A 225 -9.30 0.37 13.30
CA ALA A 225 -8.94 0.44 14.72
C ALA A 225 -7.47 0.87 14.91
N PHE A 226 -6.56 0.35 14.08
CA PHE A 226 -5.15 0.74 14.09
C PHE A 226 -4.97 2.22 13.71
N ILE A 227 -5.66 2.70 12.68
CA ILE A 227 -5.63 4.12 12.25
C ILE A 227 -6.20 5.02 13.35
N MET A 228 -7.33 4.62 13.95
CA MET A 228 -7.96 5.38 15.04
C MET A 228 -7.02 5.50 16.24
N LEU A 229 -6.43 4.39 16.68
CA LEU A 229 -5.48 4.39 17.80
C LEU A 229 -4.27 5.27 17.51
N GLY A 230 -3.72 5.17 16.29
CA GLY A 230 -2.60 6.03 15.87
C GLY A 230 -2.97 7.51 15.83
N SER A 231 -4.17 7.83 15.37
CA SER A 231 -4.66 9.21 15.37
C SER A 231 -4.85 9.75 16.80
N LEU A 232 -5.41 8.95 17.71
CA LEU A 232 -5.54 9.30 19.11
C LEU A 232 -4.17 9.56 19.77
N ILE A 233 -3.23 8.64 19.60
CA ILE A 233 -1.87 8.77 20.16
C ILE A 233 -1.17 10.00 19.59
N SER A 234 -1.21 10.20 18.27
CA SER A 234 -0.56 11.32 17.60
C SER A 234 -1.18 12.66 18.01
N ALA A 235 -2.52 12.74 18.07
CA ALA A 235 -3.23 13.95 18.46
C ALA A 235 -2.98 14.28 19.93
N SER A 236 -2.97 13.29 20.82
CA SER A 236 -2.65 13.48 22.25
C SER A 236 -1.20 13.92 22.46
N ALA A 237 -0.26 13.37 21.68
CA ALA A 237 1.15 13.71 21.76
C ALA A 237 1.45 15.15 21.29
N VAL A 238 0.67 15.69 20.35
CA VAL A 238 0.81 17.07 19.86
C VAL A 238 0.05 18.05 20.74
N GLY A 239 -1.15 17.70 21.17
CA GLY A 239 -2.03 18.57 21.96
C GLY A 239 -2.93 19.47 21.11
N SER A 240 -4.11 19.82 21.67
CA SER A 240 -5.16 20.53 20.95
C SER A 240 -4.74 21.91 20.43
N ASP A 241 -4.04 22.68 21.25
CA ASP A 241 -3.63 24.05 20.89
C ASP A 241 -2.65 24.08 19.72
N ARG A 242 -1.72 23.14 19.72
CA ARG A 242 -0.76 23.00 18.61
C ARG A 242 -1.41 22.49 17.32
N LEU A 243 -2.34 21.53 17.42
CA LEU A 243 -3.09 21.01 16.28
C LEU A 243 -3.92 22.09 15.55
N ALA A 244 -4.24 23.20 16.21
CA ALA A 244 -4.88 24.35 15.59
C ALA A 244 -3.94 25.16 14.67
N THR A 245 -2.67 24.78 14.52
CA THR A 245 -1.65 25.42 13.68
C THR A 245 -1.11 24.46 12.64
N ALA A 246 -0.61 24.99 11.50
CA ALA A 246 0.03 24.14 10.47
C ALA A 246 1.27 23.41 11.01
N VAL A 247 2.03 24.02 11.93
CA VAL A 247 3.18 23.38 12.59
C VAL A 247 2.73 22.13 13.35
N GLY A 248 1.66 22.23 14.13
CA GLY A 248 1.11 21.09 14.85
C GLY A 248 0.55 19.99 13.95
N VAL A 249 -0.02 20.34 12.79
CA VAL A 249 -0.42 19.37 11.76
C VAL A 249 0.79 18.61 11.21
N ILE A 250 1.92 19.29 10.98
CA ILE A 250 3.17 18.64 10.53
C ILE A 250 3.73 17.75 11.65
N GLU A 251 3.69 18.18 12.91
CA GLU A 251 4.07 17.33 14.05
C GLU A 251 3.18 16.08 14.13
N TYR A 252 1.88 16.24 13.93
CA TYR A 252 0.95 15.11 13.88
C TYR A 252 1.31 14.14 12.74
N ALA A 253 1.61 14.66 11.52
CA ALA A 253 2.03 13.85 10.39
C ALA A 253 3.31 13.06 10.70
N CYS A 254 4.29 13.67 11.38
CA CYS A 254 5.50 13.00 11.83
C CYS A 254 5.20 11.90 12.86
N ALA A 255 4.41 12.21 13.89
CA ALA A 255 4.02 11.25 14.93
C ALA A 255 3.21 10.07 14.32
N PHE A 256 2.26 10.36 13.44
CA PHE A 256 1.48 9.34 12.76
C PHE A 256 2.31 8.50 11.78
N THR A 257 3.37 9.07 11.19
CA THR A 257 4.35 8.32 10.39
C THR A 257 5.08 7.29 11.22
N LEU A 258 5.51 7.64 12.44
CA LEU A 258 6.14 6.69 13.38
C LEU A 258 5.17 5.60 13.81
N TRP A 259 3.90 5.94 14.07
CA TRP A 259 2.87 4.94 14.33
C TRP A 259 2.65 4.00 13.14
N SER A 260 2.58 4.55 11.93
CA SER A 260 2.46 3.76 10.70
C SER A 260 3.64 2.81 10.50
N PHE A 261 4.85 3.21 10.93
CA PHE A 261 6.02 2.33 10.93
C PHE A 261 5.85 1.13 11.86
N VAL A 262 5.28 1.33 13.06
CA VAL A 262 4.91 0.20 13.94
C VAL A 262 3.95 -0.76 13.22
N GLY A 263 2.98 -0.22 12.47
CA GLY A 263 2.06 -1.03 11.64
C GLY A 263 2.77 -1.87 10.59
N LEU A 264 3.80 -1.32 9.93
CA LEU A 264 4.62 -2.08 8.97
C LEU A 264 5.33 -3.28 9.60
N LEU A 265 5.69 -3.21 10.88
CA LEU A 265 6.38 -4.30 11.58
C LEU A 265 5.42 -5.41 12.04
N ILE A 266 4.20 -5.08 12.45
CA ILE A 266 3.30 -6.02 13.13
C ILE A 266 2.16 -6.57 12.23
N LEU A 267 1.56 -5.71 11.40
CA LEU A 267 0.37 -6.07 10.62
C LEU A 267 0.60 -7.12 9.52
N PRO A 268 1.80 -7.22 8.89
CA PRO A 268 2.07 -8.29 7.93
C PRO A 268 1.89 -9.70 8.52
N THR A 269 2.14 -9.88 9.81
CA THR A 269 1.92 -11.17 10.49
C THR A 269 0.45 -11.58 10.49
N LEU A 270 -0.47 -10.63 10.72
CA LEU A 270 -1.92 -10.88 10.69
C LEU A 270 -2.40 -11.21 9.28
N SER A 271 -1.86 -10.51 8.26
CA SER A 271 -2.19 -10.77 6.85
C SER A 271 -1.73 -12.16 6.42
N ARG A 272 -0.51 -12.59 6.80
CA ARG A 272 0.00 -13.96 6.52
C ARG A 272 -0.82 -15.03 7.19
N SER A 273 -1.24 -14.80 8.44
CA SER A 273 -2.10 -15.74 9.16
C SER A 273 -3.43 -15.92 8.44
N ALA A 274 -4.01 -14.83 7.93
CA ALA A 274 -5.27 -14.91 7.17
C ALA A 274 -5.11 -15.69 5.86
N ALA A 275 -4.03 -15.44 5.10
CA ALA A 275 -3.75 -16.20 3.89
C ALA A 275 -3.65 -17.70 4.17
N SER A 276 -2.92 -18.11 5.23
CA SER A 276 -2.80 -19.52 5.62
C SER A 276 -4.13 -20.14 6.05
N VAL A 277 -4.97 -19.39 6.78
CA VAL A 277 -6.31 -19.88 7.18
C VAL A 277 -7.18 -20.14 5.95
N ILE A 278 -7.13 -19.23 4.97
CA ILE A 278 -7.92 -19.36 3.74
C ILE A 278 -7.45 -20.58 2.93
N ASP A 279 -6.14 -20.68 2.71
CA ASP A 279 -5.56 -21.79 1.95
C ASP A 279 -5.90 -23.13 2.58
N HIS A 280 -5.78 -23.26 3.91
CA HIS A 280 -6.16 -24.47 4.66
C HIS A 280 -7.64 -24.81 4.53
N ARG A 281 -8.55 -23.84 4.67
CA ARG A 281 -10.00 -24.07 4.52
C ARG A 281 -10.38 -24.56 3.13
N LEU A 282 -9.79 -23.98 2.08
CA LEU A 282 -10.07 -24.36 0.71
C LEU A 282 -9.58 -25.78 0.42
N THR A 283 -8.45 -26.18 0.99
CA THR A 283 -7.88 -27.51 0.86
C THR A 283 -8.70 -28.54 1.67
N GLU A 284 -9.06 -28.25 2.92
CA GLU A 284 -9.89 -29.13 3.74
C GLU A 284 -11.29 -29.34 3.15
N ALA A 285 -11.88 -28.31 2.55
CA ALA A 285 -13.18 -28.41 1.89
C ALA A 285 -13.10 -29.16 0.54
N GLY A 286 -11.91 -29.58 0.09
CA GLY A 286 -11.72 -30.21 -1.22
C GLY A 286 -12.04 -29.30 -2.41
N THR A 287 -12.12 -27.98 -2.17
CA THR A 287 -12.46 -26.99 -3.21
C THR A 287 -11.28 -26.73 -4.13
N LEU A 288 -10.07 -26.67 -3.57
CA LEU A 288 -8.80 -26.53 -4.27
C LEU A 288 -7.76 -27.47 -3.67
N ASP A 289 -6.92 -28.01 -4.50
CA ASP A 289 -5.72 -28.71 -4.07
C ASP A 289 -4.57 -27.70 -3.77
N GLU A 290 -3.68 -28.08 -2.88
CA GLU A 290 -2.56 -27.24 -2.45
C GLU A 290 -1.64 -26.87 -3.61
N SER A 291 -1.48 -27.76 -4.61
CA SER A 291 -0.68 -27.49 -5.79
C SER A 291 -1.25 -26.36 -6.63
N SER A 292 -2.56 -26.35 -6.88
CA SER A 292 -3.24 -25.30 -7.65
C SER A 292 -3.11 -23.93 -6.98
N ILE A 293 -3.23 -23.86 -5.63
CA ILE A 293 -3.02 -22.63 -4.87
C ILE A 293 -1.56 -22.17 -5.02
N ASN A 294 -0.60 -23.06 -4.84
CA ASN A 294 0.81 -22.74 -4.93
C ASN A 294 1.21 -22.29 -6.34
N ASP A 295 0.70 -22.92 -7.39
CA ASP A 295 0.97 -22.56 -8.78
C ASP A 295 0.43 -21.16 -9.11
N ALA A 296 -0.80 -20.85 -8.67
CA ALA A 296 -1.39 -19.53 -8.84
C ALA A 296 -0.54 -18.44 -8.16
N LEU A 297 -0.15 -18.66 -6.90
CA LEU A 297 0.66 -17.71 -6.14
C LEU A 297 2.10 -17.58 -6.69
N ASN A 298 2.67 -18.65 -7.24
CA ASN A 298 3.97 -18.61 -7.90
C ASN A 298 3.93 -17.78 -9.18
N SER A 299 2.87 -17.93 -9.98
CA SER A 299 2.65 -17.14 -11.19
C SER A 299 2.52 -15.65 -10.86
N ILE A 300 1.75 -15.30 -9.81
CA ILE A 300 1.64 -13.91 -9.36
C ILE A 300 2.99 -13.37 -8.86
N ASN A 301 3.73 -14.15 -8.07
CA ASN A 301 5.05 -13.76 -7.59
C ASN A 301 6.03 -13.48 -8.74
N ALA A 302 5.92 -14.23 -9.86
CA ALA A 302 6.74 -13.99 -11.04
C ALA A 302 6.47 -12.61 -11.69
N PHE A 303 5.22 -12.14 -11.69
CA PHE A 303 4.90 -10.79 -12.15
C PHE A 303 5.38 -9.68 -11.20
N GLN A 304 5.50 -9.96 -9.91
CA GLN A 304 5.93 -8.99 -8.90
C GLN A 304 7.45 -8.96 -8.76
N ASP A 305 7.99 -9.72 -7.84
CA ASP A 305 9.40 -9.68 -7.44
C ASP A 305 10.19 -10.90 -7.90
N ALA A 306 9.54 -11.97 -8.32
CA ALA A 306 10.11 -13.26 -8.75
C ALA A 306 11.04 -13.93 -7.70
N GLU A 307 10.94 -13.56 -6.43
CA GLU A 307 11.77 -14.11 -5.35
C GLU A 307 11.27 -15.49 -4.90
N GLN A 308 12.09 -16.52 -5.05
CA GLN A 308 11.75 -17.89 -4.66
C GLN A 308 11.93 -18.15 -3.15
N SER A 309 12.88 -17.47 -2.53
CA SER A 309 13.17 -17.63 -1.09
C SER A 309 13.58 -16.30 -0.46
N ARG A 310 13.17 -16.10 0.78
CA ARG A 310 13.49 -14.90 1.57
C ARG A 310 14.02 -15.30 2.95
N PRO A 311 14.95 -14.53 3.56
CA PRO A 311 15.31 -14.72 4.96
C PRO A 311 14.09 -14.63 5.86
N ALA A 312 14.05 -15.44 6.93
CA ALA A 312 12.91 -15.52 7.84
C ALA A 312 12.46 -14.18 8.40
N MET A 313 13.43 -13.38 8.87
CA MET A 313 13.19 -12.08 9.48
C MET A 313 12.62 -11.09 8.45
N VAL A 314 13.21 -11.05 7.25
CA VAL A 314 12.74 -10.18 6.16
C VAL A 314 11.30 -10.51 5.77
N GLU A 315 10.99 -11.80 5.62
CA GLU A 315 9.64 -12.22 5.30
C GLU A 315 8.66 -11.87 6.42
N THR A 316 9.09 -12.04 7.67
CA THR A 316 8.23 -11.75 8.83
C THR A 316 7.86 -10.28 8.93
N VAL A 317 8.79 -9.39 8.66
CA VAL A 317 8.61 -7.95 8.82
C VAL A 317 8.01 -7.29 7.58
N PHE A 318 8.49 -7.64 6.38
CA PHE A 318 8.21 -6.86 5.19
C PHE A 318 7.22 -7.52 4.21
N HIS A 319 6.94 -8.82 4.34
CA HIS A 319 6.10 -9.52 3.37
C HIS A 319 4.84 -10.12 3.99
N PRO A 320 3.66 -9.64 3.61
CA PRO A 320 2.38 -10.20 4.07
C PRO A 320 2.02 -11.54 3.42
N ILE A 321 2.83 -12.02 2.44
CA ILE A 321 2.70 -13.31 1.78
C ILE A 321 3.99 -14.09 1.94
N ARG A 322 3.86 -15.39 2.22
CA ARG A 322 5.03 -16.29 2.34
C ARG A 322 5.68 -16.52 0.99
N SER A 323 7.01 -16.65 1.00
CA SER A 323 7.77 -17.06 -0.17
C SER A 323 7.40 -18.50 -0.59
N PRO A 324 7.55 -18.85 -1.88
CA PRO A 324 7.22 -20.19 -2.39
C PRO A 324 7.85 -21.32 -1.57
N SER A 325 9.11 -21.21 -1.21
CA SER A 325 9.85 -22.21 -0.44
C SER A 325 9.32 -22.42 1.01
N ARG A 326 8.62 -21.44 1.58
CA ARG A 326 8.02 -21.52 2.92
C ARG A 326 6.58 -21.93 2.93
N ARG A 327 5.84 -21.70 1.84
CA ARG A 327 4.47 -22.20 1.70
C ARG A 327 4.44 -23.72 1.72
N GLN A 328 5.38 -24.38 1.04
CA GLN A 328 5.50 -25.83 0.95
C GLN A 328 5.75 -26.54 2.30
N ARG A 329 6.19 -25.83 3.35
CA ARG A 329 6.55 -26.44 4.64
C ARG A 329 5.40 -26.58 5.63
N GLY A 330 4.20 -26.14 5.28
CA GLY A 330 3.04 -26.14 6.18
C GLY A 330 3.31 -25.41 7.51
N GLN A 331 2.40 -24.66 8.03
CA GLN A 331 2.52 -24.10 9.39
C GLN A 331 1.14 -23.96 10.01
N GLY A 332 1.10 -24.09 11.35
CA GLY A 332 -0.11 -23.99 12.13
C GLY A 332 -0.92 -22.71 11.87
N VAL A 333 -2.23 -22.87 11.94
CA VAL A 333 -3.20 -21.81 11.74
C VAL A 333 -3.27 -20.94 12.99
N SER A 334 -2.94 -19.65 12.88
CA SER A 334 -3.07 -18.71 13.98
C SER A 334 -4.51 -18.24 14.15
N LYS A 335 -4.97 -18.10 15.41
CA LYS A 335 -6.28 -17.52 15.74
C LYS A 335 -6.39 -16.03 15.38
N LEU A 336 -5.26 -15.30 15.35
CA LEU A 336 -5.20 -13.90 14.98
C LEU A 336 -4.92 -13.79 13.48
N ALA A 337 -5.99 -13.62 12.71
CA ALA A 337 -5.95 -13.54 11.26
C ALA A 337 -6.84 -12.39 10.78
N ALA A 338 -6.32 -11.56 9.87
CA ALA A 338 -7.03 -10.42 9.29
C ALA A 338 -6.57 -10.21 7.84
N TRP A 339 -7.48 -10.47 6.88
CA TRP A 339 -7.13 -10.42 5.45
C TRP A 339 -6.71 -9.02 5.02
N ASP A 340 -5.57 -8.92 4.35
CA ASP A 340 -5.06 -7.71 3.71
C ASP A 340 -4.85 -6.49 4.65
N VAL A 341 -4.83 -6.71 5.99
CA VAL A 341 -4.80 -5.63 6.98
C VAL A 341 -3.57 -4.72 6.81
N ALA A 342 -2.39 -5.29 6.55
CA ALA A 342 -1.16 -4.52 6.43
C ALA A 342 -1.22 -3.50 5.28
N ARG A 343 -1.70 -3.95 4.13
CA ARG A 343 -1.75 -3.13 2.90
C ARG A 343 -2.83 -2.07 2.95
N ILE A 344 -3.99 -2.46 3.43
CA ILE A 344 -5.09 -1.50 3.54
C ILE A 344 -4.80 -0.42 4.58
N THR A 345 -4.08 -0.76 5.66
CA THR A 345 -3.62 0.22 6.64
C THR A 345 -2.63 1.20 6.02
N ILE A 346 -1.68 0.75 5.20
CA ILE A 346 -0.75 1.64 4.49
C ILE A 346 -1.52 2.61 3.58
N PHE A 347 -2.50 2.13 2.83
CA PHE A 347 -3.31 3.00 1.99
C PHE A 347 -4.10 4.02 2.81
N MET A 348 -4.80 3.56 3.86
CA MET A 348 -5.59 4.45 4.72
C MET A 348 -4.73 5.41 5.56
N SER A 349 -3.46 5.07 5.82
CA SER A 349 -2.56 5.94 6.59
C SER A 349 -2.33 7.30 5.94
N LEU A 350 -2.64 7.45 4.64
CA LEU A 350 -2.69 8.73 3.94
C LEU A 350 -3.65 9.71 4.63
N ALA A 351 -4.78 9.23 5.17
CA ALA A 351 -5.73 10.05 5.93
C ALA A 351 -5.12 10.65 7.20
N GLY A 352 -4.19 9.94 7.83
CA GLY A 352 -3.41 10.40 8.98
C GLY A 352 -2.10 11.11 8.61
N LEU A 353 -1.91 11.46 7.34
CA LEU A 353 -0.74 12.16 6.81
C LEU A 353 0.57 11.37 6.92
N SER A 354 0.52 10.02 6.95
CA SER A 354 1.71 9.19 6.97
C SER A 354 2.55 9.35 5.70
N LEU A 355 3.85 9.51 5.86
CA LEU A 355 4.81 9.64 4.76
C LEU A 355 5.27 8.29 4.20
N LEU A 356 4.83 7.16 4.77
CA LEU A 356 5.33 5.83 4.41
C LEU A 356 4.68 5.23 3.16
N GLY A 357 3.48 5.68 2.77
CA GLY A 357 2.69 5.04 1.72
C GLY A 357 3.40 4.85 0.39
N ARG A 358 4.24 5.82 -0.03
CA ARG A 358 5.05 5.73 -1.25
C ARG A 358 6.42 5.08 -1.04
N ALA A 359 6.93 5.06 0.20
CA ALA A 359 8.27 4.56 0.52
C ALA A 359 8.35 3.03 0.62
N VAL A 360 7.21 2.33 0.79
CA VAL A 360 7.17 0.86 0.90
C VAL A 360 7.67 0.21 -0.39
N HIS A 361 8.47 -0.85 -0.28
CA HIS A 361 9.19 -1.50 -1.39
C HIS A 361 8.35 -1.83 -2.63
N CYS A 362 7.09 -2.23 -2.46
CA CYS A 362 6.19 -2.51 -3.57
C CYS A 362 5.69 -1.23 -4.26
N ASN A 363 5.67 -0.09 -3.59
CA ASN A 363 5.07 1.15 -4.06
C ASN A 363 6.06 2.15 -4.66
N VAL A 364 7.35 2.10 -4.27
CA VAL A 364 8.35 3.10 -4.68
C VAL A 364 8.36 3.25 -6.20
N GLY A 365 7.98 4.44 -6.67
CA GLY A 365 7.98 4.80 -8.08
C GLY A 365 6.90 4.16 -8.95
N ARG A 366 5.88 3.54 -8.34
CA ARG A 366 4.85 2.77 -9.05
C ARG A 366 3.44 3.30 -8.73
N PRO A 367 2.98 4.40 -9.34
CA PRO A 367 1.70 5.04 -9.03
C PRO A 367 0.49 4.11 -9.11
N ALA A 368 0.52 3.10 -9.99
CA ALA A 368 -0.54 2.10 -10.11
C ALA A 368 -0.76 1.30 -8.80
N LEU A 369 0.26 1.18 -7.98
CA LEU A 369 0.23 0.41 -6.73
C LEU A 369 -0.06 1.26 -5.49
N TRP A 370 -0.06 2.60 -5.58
CA TRP A 370 -0.26 3.45 -4.38
C TRP A 370 -1.65 3.32 -3.77
N ALA A 371 -2.67 3.01 -4.57
CA ALA A 371 -4.01 2.72 -4.07
C ALA A 371 -4.25 1.20 -3.87
N TYR A 372 -3.72 0.37 -4.76
CA TYR A 372 -3.85 -1.08 -4.72
C TYR A 372 -2.48 -1.72 -4.53
N LEU A 373 -2.03 -1.77 -3.28
CA LEU A 373 -0.81 -2.50 -2.96
C LEU A 373 -1.00 -3.99 -3.30
N PRO A 374 0.04 -4.65 -3.80
CA PRO A 374 -0.06 -6.07 -4.19
C PRO A 374 -0.63 -6.95 -3.07
N SER A 375 -1.71 -7.69 -3.32
CA SER A 375 -2.52 -8.37 -2.28
C SER A 375 -2.42 -9.90 -2.29
N GLU A 376 -1.75 -10.50 -3.26
CA GLU A 376 -1.66 -11.95 -3.39
C GLU A 376 -0.24 -12.48 -3.16
#